data_4a5ea45a49e116d99c053ea324888fea
#
_entry.id   4a5ea45a49e116d99c053ea324888fea
#
_cell.length_a   1.000
_cell.length_b   1.000
_cell.length_c   1.000
_cell.angle_alpha   90.00
_cell.angle_beta   90.00
_cell.angle_gamma   90.00
#
_symmetry.space_group_name_H-M   'P 1'
#
loop_
_entity.id
_entity.type
_entity.pdbx_description
1 polymer ?
#
loop_
_entity_poly.entity_id
_entity_poly.type
_entity_poly.pdbx_seq_one_letter_code
_entity_poly.pdbx_strand_id
1 'polypeptide(L)'
;TDDVVREQTQPLEDDVHFLAQWSYPNRILKAAQWSIEQGQDVQFIEMTSFGCGPDAFLVDEVRDVLIRNGKTFTLLKLDDINNIGSMKLRVRSLIESMKLFHEHNSAPKEKKEATGMLTSSSDLRHKKILIPFFTPFISPLIPAIMSLAGYDAENLALSNTESCEWGLKYANNEVCY
;
A
#
# COMPACT_ATOMS: atom_id res chain seq x y z
N THR A 1 -4.62 -14.92 12.91
CA THR A 1 -3.54 -14.97 11.91
C THR A 1 -4.17 -15.29 10.55
N ASP A 2 -3.45 -14.98 9.48
CA ASP A 2 -3.86 -15.28 8.10
C ASP A 2 -4.10 -16.80 7.86
N ASP A 3 -3.56 -17.66 8.68
CA ASP A 3 -3.83 -19.10 8.63
C ASP A 3 -5.30 -19.45 8.87
N VAL A 4 -6.00 -18.68 9.68
CA VAL A 4 -7.45 -18.91 9.96
C VAL A 4 -8.29 -18.71 8.71
N VAL A 5 -7.86 -17.83 7.81
CA VAL A 5 -8.60 -17.50 6.59
C VAL A 5 -8.08 -18.23 5.35
N ARG A 6 -7.01 -18.99 5.48
CA ARG A 6 -6.31 -19.62 4.36
C ARG A 6 -7.21 -20.52 3.50
N GLU A 7 -8.15 -21.20 4.11
CA GLU A 7 -9.07 -22.10 3.42
C GLU A 7 -10.39 -21.45 3.00
N GLN A 8 -10.66 -20.25 3.52
CA GLN A 8 -11.96 -19.57 3.36
C GLN A 8 -11.92 -18.44 2.34
N THR A 9 -10.74 -18.06 1.86
CA THR A 9 -10.61 -16.89 1.00
C THR A 9 -10.91 -17.20 -0.46
N GLN A 10 -11.76 -16.35 -1.05
CA GLN A 10 -11.99 -16.27 -2.49
C GLN A 10 -10.71 -15.85 -3.25
N PRO A 11 -10.62 -16.04 -4.56
CA PRO A 11 -9.60 -15.39 -5.37
C PRO A 11 -9.59 -13.88 -5.12
N LEU A 12 -8.41 -13.25 -5.24
CA LEU A 12 -8.32 -11.80 -5.18
C LEU A 12 -9.23 -11.16 -6.24
N GLU A 13 -10.00 -10.14 -5.84
CA GLU A 13 -10.83 -9.40 -6.77
C GLU A 13 -9.95 -8.64 -7.77
N ASP A 14 -10.49 -8.36 -8.97
CA ASP A 14 -9.78 -7.65 -10.05
C ASP A 14 -9.36 -6.22 -9.67
N ASP A 15 -9.89 -5.68 -8.58
CA ASP A 15 -9.58 -4.34 -8.07
C ASP A 15 -8.24 -4.25 -7.30
N VAL A 16 -7.53 -5.36 -7.13
CA VAL A 16 -6.19 -5.36 -6.54
C VAL A 16 -5.16 -5.03 -7.61
N HIS A 17 -4.62 -3.83 -7.56
CA HIS A 17 -3.68 -3.32 -8.56
C HIS A 17 -2.29 -3.95 -8.46
N PHE A 18 -2.01 -4.66 -7.39
CA PHE A 18 -0.71 -5.29 -7.13
C PHE A 18 -0.84 -6.81 -7.16
N LEU A 19 -0.50 -7.42 -8.29
CA LEU A 19 -0.33 -8.86 -8.38
C LEU A 19 1.04 -9.22 -7.82
N ALA A 20 1.08 -9.60 -6.57
CA ALA A 20 2.30 -10.13 -5.98
C ALA A 20 2.60 -11.51 -6.56
N GLN A 21 3.79 -11.66 -7.13
CA GLN A 21 4.27 -12.97 -7.59
C GLN A 21 4.53 -13.93 -6.42
N TRP A 22 4.62 -13.39 -5.20
CA TRP A 22 4.89 -14.15 -4.00
C TRP A 22 3.61 -14.50 -3.24
N SER A 23 3.57 -15.70 -2.72
CA SER A 23 2.40 -16.22 -2.00
C SER A 23 2.07 -15.43 -0.73
N TYR A 24 3.10 -14.89 -0.06
CA TYR A 24 2.94 -14.21 1.23
C TYR A 24 2.15 -12.90 1.13
N PRO A 25 2.49 -11.95 0.26
CA PRO A 25 1.67 -10.76 0.03
C PRO A 25 0.22 -11.07 -0.38
N ASN A 26 0.03 -12.07 -1.24
CA ASN A 26 -1.31 -12.50 -1.65
C ASN A 26 -2.15 -13.03 -0.48
N ARG A 27 -1.53 -13.72 0.48
CA ARG A 27 -2.21 -14.18 1.70
C ARG A 27 -2.66 -13.01 2.56
N ILE A 28 -1.84 -11.97 2.69
CA ILE A 28 -2.17 -10.76 3.47
C ILE A 28 -3.34 -10.02 2.82
N LEU A 29 -3.29 -9.80 1.50
CA LEU A 29 -4.37 -9.16 0.74
C LEU A 29 -5.69 -9.94 0.86
N LYS A 30 -5.65 -11.27 0.73
CA LYS A 30 -6.81 -12.13 0.94
C LYS A 30 -7.38 -12.03 2.35
N ALA A 31 -6.51 -11.96 3.36
CA ALA A 31 -6.95 -11.77 4.74
C ALA A 31 -7.60 -10.39 4.96
N ALA A 32 -7.10 -9.36 4.30
CA ALA A 32 -7.73 -8.04 4.32
C ALA A 32 -9.12 -8.07 3.67
N GLN A 33 -9.27 -8.66 2.49
CA GLN A 33 -10.56 -8.84 1.83
C GLN A 33 -11.53 -9.65 2.68
N TRP A 34 -11.10 -10.77 3.22
CA TRP A 34 -11.93 -11.56 4.13
C TRP A 34 -12.41 -10.73 5.32
N SER A 35 -11.55 -9.91 5.91
CA SER A 35 -11.94 -9.05 7.03
C SER A 35 -13.02 -8.03 6.66
N ILE A 36 -13.05 -7.58 5.41
CA ILE A 36 -14.09 -6.68 4.89
C ILE A 36 -15.43 -7.39 4.86
N GLU A 37 -15.48 -8.63 4.40
CA GLU A 37 -16.69 -9.45 4.31
C GLU A 37 -17.30 -9.75 5.69
N GLN A 38 -16.48 -9.81 6.74
CA GLN A 38 -16.95 -10.10 8.12
C GLN A 38 -17.61 -8.90 8.83
N GLY A 39 -17.80 -7.77 8.14
CA GLY A 39 -18.39 -6.59 8.76
C GLY A 39 -17.48 -5.91 9.78
N GLN A 40 -18.01 -5.05 10.65
CA GLN A 40 -17.22 -4.21 11.54
C GLN A 40 -16.69 -4.92 12.81
N ASP A 41 -17.19 -6.11 13.10
CA ASP A 41 -16.76 -6.88 14.29
C ASP A 41 -15.37 -7.49 14.14
N VAL A 42 -14.92 -7.67 12.89
CA VAL A 42 -13.58 -8.16 12.57
C VAL A 42 -12.74 -7.02 12.03
N GLN A 43 -11.63 -6.71 12.66
CA GLN A 43 -10.69 -5.69 12.24
C GLN A 43 -9.37 -6.31 11.78
N PHE A 44 -8.77 -5.71 10.78
CA PHE A 44 -7.51 -6.14 10.23
C PHE A 44 -6.36 -5.35 10.89
N ILE A 45 -5.34 -6.08 11.35
CA ILE A 45 -4.11 -5.51 11.88
C ILE A 45 -2.95 -6.09 11.07
N GLU A 46 -2.21 -5.23 10.41
CA GLU A 46 -0.99 -5.60 9.71
C GLU A 46 0.21 -5.44 10.62
N MET A 47 1.09 -6.45 10.63
CA MET A 47 2.35 -6.40 11.36
C MET A 47 3.51 -6.43 10.37
N THR A 48 4.41 -5.45 10.46
CA THR A 48 5.61 -5.36 9.64
C THR A 48 6.83 -5.04 10.48
N SER A 49 8.00 -5.53 10.07
CA SER A 49 9.27 -5.18 10.69
C SER A 49 9.94 -4.02 9.98
N PHE A 50 9.87 -4.00 8.65
CA PHE A 50 10.51 -2.99 7.83
C PHE A 50 9.53 -2.39 6.83
N GLY A 51 9.64 -1.09 6.60
CA GLY A 51 8.84 -0.40 5.58
C GLY A 51 9.58 -0.29 4.24
N CYS A 52 10.24 -1.36 3.76
CA CYS A 52 10.99 -1.35 2.52
C CYS A 52 10.68 -2.56 1.64
N GLY A 53 11.05 -2.44 0.36
CA GLY A 53 10.81 -3.49 -0.62
C GLY A 53 9.32 -3.82 -0.79
N PRO A 54 8.98 -5.09 -0.94
CA PRO A 54 7.60 -5.54 -1.16
C PRO A 54 6.62 -5.13 -0.06
N ASP A 55 7.08 -5.03 1.19
CA ASP A 55 6.24 -4.68 2.33
C ASP A 55 5.73 -3.24 2.24
N ALA A 56 6.53 -2.31 1.70
CA ALA A 56 6.10 -0.93 1.51
C ALA A 56 4.89 -0.83 0.57
N PHE A 57 4.92 -1.54 -0.55
CA PHE A 57 3.81 -1.60 -1.50
C PHE A 57 2.60 -2.33 -0.92
N LEU A 58 2.85 -3.43 -0.20
CA LEU A 58 1.80 -4.22 0.41
C LEU A 58 1.00 -3.42 1.45
N VAL A 59 1.70 -2.69 2.33
CA VAL A 59 1.08 -1.84 3.35
C VAL A 59 0.17 -0.79 2.72
N ASP A 60 0.61 -0.16 1.63
CA ASP A 60 -0.18 0.86 0.95
C ASP A 60 -1.40 0.26 0.24
N GLU A 61 -1.25 -0.89 -0.42
CA GLU A 61 -2.35 -1.56 -1.09
C GLU A 61 -3.41 -2.07 -0.09
N VAL A 62 -2.98 -2.70 0.99
CA VAL A 62 -3.87 -3.16 2.07
C VAL A 62 -4.63 -1.99 2.70
N ARG A 63 -3.92 -0.89 2.95
CA ARG A 63 -4.53 0.35 3.48
C ARG A 63 -5.63 0.85 2.55
N ASP A 64 -5.34 0.92 1.26
CA ASP A 64 -6.26 1.40 0.25
C ASP A 64 -7.51 0.52 0.16
N VAL A 65 -7.33 -0.79 0.08
CA VAL A 65 -8.44 -1.77 0.03
C VAL A 65 -9.34 -1.64 1.26
N LEU A 66 -8.77 -1.55 2.46
CA LEU A 66 -9.53 -1.42 3.70
C LEU A 66 -10.28 -0.09 3.79
N ILE A 67 -9.62 1.03 3.49
CA ILE A 67 -10.22 2.37 3.59
C ILE A 67 -11.37 2.54 2.59
N ARG A 68 -11.21 2.07 1.34
CA ARG A 68 -12.27 2.10 0.33
C ARG A 68 -13.53 1.36 0.79
N ASN A 69 -13.35 0.29 1.54
CA ASN A 69 -14.44 -0.51 2.08
C ASN A 69 -14.91 -0.06 3.49
N GLY A 70 -14.51 1.11 3.94
CA GLY A 70 -14.96 1.70 5.20
C GLY A 70 -14.37 1.04 6.46
N LYS A 71 -13.28 0.27 6.29
CA LYS A 71 -12.55 -0.35 7.39
C LYS A 71 -11.44 0.55 7.91
N THR A 72 -11.09 0.38 9.17
CA THR A 72 -9.92 1.03 9.77
C THR A 72 -8.67 0.23 9.44
N PHE A 73 -7.62 0.91 9.01
CA PHE A 73 -6.30 0.31 8.84
C PHE A 73 -5.45 0.51 10.10
N THR A 74 -4.91 -0.57 10.64
CA THR A 74 -4.02 -0.53 11.81
C THR A 74 -2.72 -1.24 11.48
N LEU A 75 -1.62 -0.50 11.51
CA LEU A 75 -0.27 -1.02 11.30
C LEU A 75 0.49 -1.09 12.62
N LEU A 76 1.03 -2.26 12.94
CA LEU A 76 1.96 -2.47 14.05
C LEU A 76 3.36 -2.71 13.52
N LYS A 77 4.30 -1.83 13.85
CA LYS A 77 5.72 -2.02 13.55
C LYS A 77 6.40 -2.79 14.67
N LEU A 78 7.11 -3.83 14.28
CA LEU A 78 7.92 -4.69 15.14
C LEU A 78 9.39 -4.30 14.94
N ASP A 79 9.84 -3.26 15.61
CA ASP A 79 11.24 -2.84 15.60
C ASP A 79 12.04 -3.59 16.65
N ASP A 80 13.36 -3.67 16.47
CA ASP A 80 14.30 -4.22 17.46
C ASP A 80 14.23 -3.48 18.79
N ILE A 81 13.88 -2.22 18.76
CA ILE A 81 13.56 -1.42 19.95
C ILE A 81 12.07 -1.60 20.24
N ASN A 82 11.75 -2.66 20.94
CA ASN A 82 10.38 -3.00 21.34
C ASN A 82 9.68 -1.86 22.08
N ASN A 83 9.06 -0.95 21.36
CA ASN A 83 8.21 0.06 21.96
C ASN A 83 6.81 -0.49 22.25
N ILE A 84 6.73 -1.39 23.23
CA ILE A 84 5.49 -2.01 23.70
C ILE A 84 4.42 -0.96 24.01
N GLY A 85 4.83 0.21 24.48
CA GLY A 85 3.92 1.32 24.78
C GLY A 85 3.17 1.82 23.55
N SER A 86 3.88 2.04 22.44
CA SER A 86 3.28 2.46 21.17
C SER A 86 2.33 1.41 20.60
N MET A 87 2.71 0.14 20.65
CA MET A 87 1.85 -0.96 20.20
C MET A 87 0.57 -1.05 21.02
N LYS A 88 0.68 -0.99 22.37
CA LYS A 88 -0.48 -0.97 23.26
C LYS A 88 -1.40 0.21 22.97
N LEU A 89 -0.84 1.39 22.72
CA LEU A 89 -1.62 2.58 22.41
C LEU A 89 -2.42 2.40 21.10
N ARG A 90 -1.78 1.89 20.03
CA ARG A 90 -2.43 1.64 18.75
C ARG A 90 -3.58 0.61 18.87
N VAL A 91 -3.33 -0.50 19.59
CA VAL A 91 -4.37 -1.51 19.84
C VAL A 91 -5.52 -0.96 20.68
N ARG A 92 -5.24 -0.18 21.73
CA ARG A 92 -6.28 0.49 22.53
C ARG A 92 -7.10 1.46 21.68
N SER A 93 -6.44 2.25 20.84
CA SER A 93 -7.12 3.18 19.95
C SER A 93 -8.07 2.46 18.98
N LEU A 94 -7.65 1.31 18.44
CA LEU A 94 -8.50 0.47 17.62
C LEU A 94 -9.73 -0.05 18.38
N ILE A 95 -9.52 -0.57 19.59
CA ILE A 95 -10.62 -1.07 20.44
C ILE A 95 -11.62 0.03 20.76
N GLU A 96 -11.16 1.22 21.13
CA GLU A 96 -12.04 2.36 21.38
C GLU A 96 -12.79 2.81 20.14
N SER A 97 -12.13 2.81 18.98
CA SER A 97 -12.80 3.09 17.70
C SER A 97 -13.92 2.09 17.40
N MET A 98 -13.70 0.81 17.68
CA MET A 98 -14.74 -0.22 17.51
C MET A 98 -15.93 0.01 18.45
N LYS A 99 -15.68 0.33 19.71
CA LYS A 99 -16.75 0.63 20.70
C LYS A 99 -17.59 1.83 20.26
N LEU A 100 -16.93 2.93 19.89
CA LEU A 100 -17.61 4.14 19.40
C LEU A 100 -18.44 3.86 18.15
N PHE A 101 -17.96 2.98 17.26
CA PHE A 101 -18.71 2.58 16.09
C PHE A 101 -20.01 1.84 16.47
N HIS A 102 -19.94 0.91 17.41
CA HIS A 102 -21.11 0.19 17.92
C HIS A 102 -22.10 1.12 18.64
N GLU A 103 -21.62 2.05 19.43
CA GLU A 103 -22.46 2.99 20.17
C GLU A 103 -23.22 3.96 19.28
N HIS A 104 -22.61 4.43 18.19
CA HIS A 104 -23.18 5.48 17.34
C HIS A 104 -23.99 4.96 16.15
N ASN A 105 -24.08 3.65 15.97
CA ASN A 105 -24.86 3.00 14.89
C ASN A 105 -24.69 3.71 13.52
N SER A 106 -23.48 4.13 13.24
CA SER A 106 -23.17 4.93 12.06
C SER A 106 -23.37 4.09 10.81
N ALA A 107 -24.24 4.58 9.93
CA ALA A 107 -24.44 4.00 8.60
C ALA A 107 -23.10 3.77 7.90
N PRO A 108 -22.97 2.71 7.09
CA PRO A 108 -21.74 2.44 6.36
C PRO A 108 -21.35 3.69 5.57
N LYS A 109 -20.12 4.15 5.76
CA LYS A 109 -19.58 5.23 4.95
C LYS A 109 -19.64 4.80 3.50
N GLU A 110 -20.18 5.65 2.64
CA GLU A 110 -20.18 5.43 1.21
C GLU A 110 -18.80 5.00 0.76
N LYS A 111 -18.75 3.96 -0.09
CA LYS A 111 -17.50 3.53 -0.73
C LYS A 111 -16.89 4.77 -1.37
N LYS A 112 -15.76 5.23 -0.85
CA LYS A 112 -15.00 6.27 -1.53
C LYS A 112 -14.49 5.63 -2.81
N GLU A 113 -14.93 6.15 -3.94
CA GLU A 113 -14.30 5.81 -5.21
C GLU A 113 -12.80 5.99 -5.07
N ALA A 114 -12.07 4.99 -5.53
CA ALA A 114 -10.62 5.09 -5.63
C ALA A 114 -10.30 6.41 -6.32
N THR A 115 -9.57 7.28 -5.65
CA THR A 115 -9.02 8.47 -6.30
C THR A 115 -8.11 7.92 -7.38
N GLY A 116 -8.67 7.88 -8.59
CA GLY A 116 -8.18 7.08 -9.67
C GLY A 116 -6.73 7.34 -10.00
N MET A 117 -5.95 6.32 -9.88
CA MET A 117 -4.59 6.34 -10.38
C MET A 117 -4.40 5.55 -11.67
N LEU A 118 -5.44 5.02 -12.24
CA LEU A 118 -5.34 4.49 -13.58
C LEU A 118 -5.95 5.49 -14.56
N THR A 119 -5.17 6.51 -14.90
CA THR A 119 -5.37 7.22 -16.13
C THR A 119 -5.41 6.21 -17.27
N SER A 120 -6.43 6.28 -18.10
CA SER A 120 -6.52 5.48 -19.32
C SER A 120 -5.18 5.57 -20.08
N SER A 121 -4.80 4.52 -20.75
CA SER A 121 -3.55 4.49 -21.56
C SER A 121 -3.48 5.63 -22.59
N SER A 122 -4.62 6.17 -23.01
CA SER A 122 -4.72 7.36 -23.86
C SER A 122 -4.22 8.63 -23.16
N ASP A 123 -4.46 8.79 -21.87
CA ASP A 123 -4.02 9.95 -21.10
C ASP A 123 -2.50 9.97 -20.88
N LEU A 124 -1.87 8.82 -20.78
CA LEU A 124 -0.43 8.71 -20.57
C LEU A 124 0.38 9.15 -21.80
N ARG A 125 -0.19 9.06 -23.01
CA ARG A 125 0.48 9.49 -24.24
C ARG A 125 0.69 11.00 -24.33
N HIS A 126 -0.07 11.77 -23.56
CA HIS A 126 0.03 13.24 -23.50
C HIS A 126 0.81 13.73 -22.28
N LYS A 127 1.36 12.82 -21.48
CA LYS A 127 2.11 13.14 -20.27
C LYS A 127 3.56 12.72 -20.45
N LYS A 128 4.46 13.51 -19.88
CA LYS A 128 5.87 13.15 -19.75
C LYS A 128 6.02 12.11 -18.65
N ILE A 129 6.60 10.96 -18.95
CA ILE A 129 6.86 9.87 -18.01
C ILE A 129 8.29 10.02 -17.50
N LEU A 130 8.43 10.24 -16.20
CA LEU A 130 9.72 10.28 -15.53
C LEU A 130 10.06 8.88 -15.02
N ILE A 131 11.24 8.39 -15.41
CA ILE A 131 11.70 7.04 -15.08
C ILE A 131 12.86 7.14 -14.09
N PRO A 132 12.79 6.45 -12.94
CA PRO A 132 13.92 6.38 -12.03
C PRO A 132 15.17 5.83 -12.70
N PHE A 133 16.33 6.27 -12.27
CA PHE A 133 17.59 5.70 -12.76
C PHE A 133 17.85 4.37 -12.05
N PHE A 134 17.95 3.29 -12.83
CA PHE A 134 18.24 1.95 -12.31
C PHE A 134 19.72 1.60 -12.42
N THR A 135 20.24 1.56 -13.64
CA THR A 135 21.63 1.22 -13.93
C THR A 135 22.11 1.95 -15.19
N PRO A 136 23.42 2.16 -15.35
CA PRO A 136 23.97 2.78 -16.57
C PRO A 136 23.65 2.02 -17.86
N PHE A 137 23.36 0.71 -17.76
CA PHE A 137 23.11 -0.14 -18.93
C PHE A 137 21.63 -0.17 -19.32
N ILE A 138 20.73 -0.22 -18.34
CA ILE A 138 19.29 -0.39 -18.58
C ILE A 138 18.59 0.95 -18.74
N SER A 139 18.95 1.93 -17.89
CA SER A 139 18.24 3.21 -17.86
C SER A 139 18.18 3.91 -19.22
N PRO A 140 19.23 4.00 -20.03
CA PRO A 140 19.13 4.65 -21.33
C PRO A 140 18.22 3.93 -22.35
N LEU A 141 18.01 2.63 -22.16
CA LEU A 141 17.17 1.83 -23.07
C LEU A 141 15.68 2.05 -22.84
N ILE A 142 15.26 2.33 -21.59
CA ILE A 142 13.86 2.42 -21.26
C ILE A 142 13.16 3.58 -21.97
N PRO A 143 13.67 4.83 -21.96
CA PRO A 143 13.06 5.92 -22.71
C PRO A 143 13.01 5.64 -24.22
N ALA A 144 14.04 4.99 -24.77
CA ALA A 144 14.07 4.63 -26.18
C ALA A 144 12.94 3.64 -26.54
N ILE A 145 12.73 2.61 -25.71
CA ILE A 145 11.65 1.65 -25.90
C ILE A 145 10.28 2.34 -25.73
N MET A 146 10.13 3.19 -24.74
CA MET A 146 8.90 3.94 -24.50
C MET A 146 8.57 4.88 -25.66
N SER A 147 9.59 5.54 -26.22
CA SER A 147 9.43 6.39 -27.41
C SER A 147 8.96 5.62 -28.62
N LEU A 148 9.47 4.41 -28.86
CA LEU A 148 8.98 3.53 -29.93
C LEU A 148 7.52 3.12 -29.73
N ALA A 149 7.06 3.03 -28.48
CA ALA A 149 5.67 2.78 -28.13
C ALA A 149 4.78 4.03 -28.17
N GLY A 150 5.34 5.20 -28.49
CA GLY A 150 4.61 6.47 -28.62
C GLY A 150 4.42 7.23 -27.31
N TYR A 151 5.28 7.00 -26.32
CA TYR A 151 5.27 7.73 -25.04
C TYR A 151 6.46 8.71 -24.96
N ASP A 152 6.22 9.88 -24.36
CA ASP A 152 7.30 10.82 -24.00
C ASP A 152 7.88 10.43 -22.63
N ALA A 153 9.07 9.86 -22.65
CA ALA A 153 9.70 9.33 -21.45
C ALA A 153 11.14 9.83 -21.30
N GLU A 154 11.52 10.14 -20.07
CA GLU A 154 12.85 10.65 -19.72
C GLU A 154 13.36 9.98 -18.43
N ASN A 155 14.65 9.65 -18.38
CA ASN A 155 15.29 9.20 -17.16
C ASN A 155 15.56 10.37 -16.22
N LEU A 156 15.24 10.18 -14.95
CA LEU A 156 15.76 11.03 -13.89
C LEU A 156 17.30 10.89 -13.80
N ALA A 157 17.95 11.93 -13.33
CA ALA A 157 19.36 11.87 -13.05
C ALA A 157 19.68 10.86 -11.95
N LEU A 158 20.91 10.36 -11.92
CA LEU A 158 21.42 9.56 -10.82
C LEU A 158 21.28 10.34 -9.51
N SER A 159 20.80 9.68 -8.46
CA SER A 159 20.70 10.27 -7.13
C SER A 159 22.03 10.78 -6.63
N ASN A 160 22.01 11.94 -6.00
CA ASN A 160 23.16 12.63 -5.43
C ASN A 160 22.85 13.02 -3.96
N THR A 161 23.77 13.72 -3.31
CA THR A 161 23.60 14.16 -1.93
C THR A 161 22.34 15.02 -1.74
N GLU A 162 22.05 15.90 -2.68
CA GLU A 162 20.88 16.76 -2.64
C GLU A 162 19.58 15.92 -2.72
N SER A 163 19.55 14.88 -3.56
CA SER A 163 18.42 13.95 -3.62
C SER A 163 18.17 13.24 -2.29
N CYS A 164 19.25 12.86 -1.58
CA CYS A 164 19.16 12.27 -0.25
C CYS A 164 18.60 13.25 0.78
N GLU A 165 19.04 14.52 0.74
CA GLU A 165 18.54 15.57 1.64
C GLU A 165 17.04 15.82 1.43
N TRP A 166 16.59 15.86 0.17
CA TRP A 166 15.17 15.96 -0.16
C TRP A 166 14.38 14.74 0.31
N GLY A 167 14.92 13.53 0.13
CA GLY A 167 14.33 12.29 0.61
C GLY A 167 14.16 12.31 2.14
N LEU A 168 15.21 12.65 2.87
CA LEU A 168 15.17 12.77 4.34
C LEU A 168 14.16 13.81 4.84
N LYS A 169 13.93 14.87 4.08
CA LYS A 169 13.03 15.96 4.46
C LYS A 169 11.56 15.65 4.19
N TYR A 170 11.25 14.95 3.11
CA TYR A 170 9.88 14.83 2.60
C TYR A 170 9.37 13.39 2.52
N ALA A 171 10.25 12.39 2.43
CA ALA A 171 9.82 11.02 2.45
C ALA A 171 9.27 10.63 3.85
N ASN A 172 8.30 9.76 3.86
CA ASN A 172 7.82 9.17 5.10
C ASN A 172 8.96 8.37 5.73
N ASN A 173 9.23 8.58 7.03
CA ASN A 173 10.25 7.81 7.78
C ASN A 173 10.00 6.30 7.80
N GLU A 174 8.87 5.88 7.31
CA GLU A 174 8.47 4.48 7.22
C GLU A 174 8.84 3.83 5.88
N VAL A 175 9.34 4.61 4.93
CA VAL A 175 9.69 4.16 3.58
C VAL A 175 11.20 4.31 3.38
N CYS A 176 11.78 3.41 2.61
CA CYS A 176 13.18 3.51 2.17
C CYS A 176 13.29 4.64 1.13
N TYR A 177 14.18 5.60 1.36
CA TYR A 177 14.44 6.75 0.48
C TYR A 177 15.76 6.64 -0.26
#